data_fe4ad598227bfe8c78d38412ee43496e
#
_entry.id   fe4ad598227bfe8c78d38412ee43496e
#
_cell.length_a   1.000
_cell.length_b   1.000
_cell.length_c   1.000
_cell.angle_alpha   90.00
_cell.angle_beta   90.00
_cell.angle_gamma   90.00
#
_symmetry.space_group_name_H-M   'P 1'
#
loop_
_entity.id
_entity.type
_entity.pdbx_description
1 polymer ?
#
loop_
_entity_poly.entity_id
_entity_poly.type
_entity_poly.pdbx_seq_one_letter_code
_entity_poly.pdbx_strand_id
1 'polypeptide(L)'
;MIHNFNKFINEELRLDKLDDKSLNQLKLNLMDRLSEYRTYILNNIVYNMSTNKVEYKDFENVDITTILRELKNEFTDEVVQDMNIETFLRKLNQILDLKKRNTKRRVREEFDEYYNSIEQRISKISRGEAEEHFDAIEGEDSLITRKQYETEKFGLQVELLKLQEWVVKNKKKVAIVFEGRDAAGKGSTIKRFTEYLNPRGFKIVALGLPTDEEKKNWFARYEKHMPQPGEIVFFDRSWYNRAVVEPAMGYCTEEQYNDFMENVLDWEEHLMNDEDIILIKFWFSITKEKQALRFDLRKSSPLKYWKFSPNDAKVIDKWDIIGKYKNQMFSKTANSNSPWVIVNSNDKKIGRLNAIRYVLSQIGYDGKNEEAGNYYPEVINVIK
;
A
#
# COMPACT_ATOMS: atom_id res chain seq x y z
N MET A 1 -18.54 5.20 0.44
CA MET A 1 -19.52 5.06 -0.64
C MET A 1 -19.37 3.74 -1.38
N ILE A 2 -18.24 3.48 -2.04
CA ILE A 2 -17.91 2.18 -2.67
C ILE A 2 -17.96 1.01 -1.67
N HIS A 3 -17.52 1.23 -0.43
CA HIS A 3 -17.59 0.22 0.62
C HIS A 3 -19.04 -0.16 0.97
N ASN A 4 -19.96 0.80 1.05
CA ASN A 4 -21.37 0.54 1.28
C ASN A 4 -22.05 -0.16 0.09
N PHE A 5 -21.61 0.13 -1.14
CA PHE A 5 -22.12 -0.54 -2.34
C PHE A 5 -21.64 -2.00 -2.43
N ASN A 6 -20.38 -2.27 -2.14
CA ASN A 6 -19.86 -3.64 -2.08
C ASN A 6 -20.51 -4.46 -0.96
N LYS A 7 -20.81 -3.82 0.19
CA LYS A 7 -21.54 -4.44 1.28
C LYS A 7 -22.98 -4.76 0.87
N PHE A 8 -23.67 -3.81 0.23
CA PHE A 8 -25.00 -3.99 -0.33
C PHE A 8 -25.04 -5.14 -1.35
N ILE A 9 -24.14 -5.18 -2.32
CA ILE A 9 -24.05 -6.25 -3.32
C ILE A 9 -23.86 -7.63 -2.67
N ASN A 10 -23.00 -7.75 -1.68
CA ASN A 10 -22.71 -9.03 -1.05
C ASN A 10 -23.79 -9.50 -0.07
N GLU A 11 -24.44 -8.57 0.64
CA GLU A 11 -25.43 -8.90 1.67
C GLU A 11 -26.88 -9.00 1.11
N GLU A 12 -27.23 -8.18 0.12
CA GLU A 12 -28.62 -8.08 -0.37
C GLU A 12 -28.87 -8.90 -1.66
N LEU A 13 -27.84 -9.12 -2.50
CA LEU A 13 -28.01 -9.90 -3.75
C LEU A 13 -27.76 -11.40 -3.59
N ARG A 14 -27.48 -11.89 -2.36
CA ARG A 14 -27.31 -13.33 -2.10
C ARG A 14 -26.38 -14.01 -3.13
N LEU A 15 -25.21 -13.41 -3.38
CA LEU A 15 -24.21 -13.88 -4.36
C LEU A 15 -23.68 -15.31 -4.09
N ASP A 16 -23.92 -15.80 -2.88
CA ASP A 16 -23.65 -17.17 -2.45
C ASP A 16 -24.47 -18.25 -3.16
N LYS A 17 -25.57 -17.84 -3.82
CA LYS A 17 -26.45 -18.75 -4.58
C LYS A 17 -26.09 -18.88 -6.07
N LEU A 18 -25.15 -18.09 -6.56
CA LEU A 18 -24.70 -18.14 -7.94
C LEU A 18 -23.57 -19.18 -8.08
N ASP A 19 -23.52 -19.87 -9.22
CA ASP A 19 -22.35 -20.68 -9.54
C ASP A 19 -21.11 -19.78 -9.78
N ASP A 20 -19.93 -20.34 -9.64
CA ASP A 20 -18.65 -19.60 -9.71
C ASP A 20 -18.48 -18.83 -11.03
N LYS A 21 -18.98 -19.35 -12.14
CA LYS A 21 -18.90 -18.72 -13.46
C LYS A 21 -19.81 -17.50 -13.55
N SER A 22 -21.03 -17.66 -13.11
CA SER A 22 -22.04 -16.60 -13.09
C SER A 22 -21.67 -15.51 -12.08
N LEU A 23 -21.13 -15.90 -10.94
CA LEU A 23 -20.62 -14.96 -9.93
C LEU A 23 -19.43 -14.14 -10.45
N ASN A 24 -18.49 -14.78 -11.14
CA ASN A 24 -17.34 -14.07 -11.72
C ASN A 24 -17.77 -13.14 -12.85
N GLN A 25 -18.69 -13.56 -13.70
CA GLN A 25 -19.22 -12.69 -14.75
C GLN A 25 -20.00 -11.51 -14.18
N LEU A 26 -20.81 -11.73 -13.14
CA LEU A 26 -21.52 -10.65 -12.43
C LEU A 26 -20.54 -9.68 -11.79
N LYS A 27 -19.50 -10.18 -11.11
CA LYS A 27 -18.45 -9.34 -10.52
C LYS A 27 -17.75 -8.48 -11.56
N LEU A 28 -17.36 -9.05 -12.70
CA LEU A 28 -16.74 -8.32 -13.80
C LEU A 28 -17.66 -7.20 -14.31
N ASN A 29 -18.90 -7.54 -14.61
CA ASN A 29 -19.88 -6.59 -15.12
C ASN A 29 -20.21 -5.48 -14.11
N LEU A 30 -20.27 -5.81 -12.81
CA LEU A 30 -20.48 -4.84 -11.74
C LEU A 30 -19.25 -3.96 -11.52
N MET A 31 -18.05 -4.50 -11.64
CA MET A 31 -16.80 -3.72 -11.56
C MET A 31 -16.68 -2.76 -12.74
N ASP A 32 -17.05 -3.19 -13.94
CA ASP A 32 -17.07 -2.33 -15.14
C ASP A 32 -18.06 -1.17 -14.91
N ARG A 33 -19.27 -1.44 -14.42
CA ARG A 33 -20.28 -0.41 -14.13
C ARG A 33 -19.92 0.51 -12.98
N LEU A 34 -19.29 -0.03 -11.94
CA LEU A 34 -18.76 0.77 -10.83
C LEU A 34 -17.61 1.67 -11.30
N SER A 35 -16.79 1.19 -12.21
CA SER A 35 -15.71 1.97 -12.83
C SER A 35 -16.27 3.13 -13.65
N GLU A 36 -17.32 2.88 -14.48
CA GLU A 36 -18.04 3.94 -15.19
C GLU A 36 -18.57 5.02 -14.23
N TYR A 37 -19.21 4.58 -13.16
CA TYR A 37 -19.83 5.48 -12.20
C TYR A 37 -18.79 6.25 -11.37
N ARG A 38 -17.71 5.58 -11.00
CA ARG A 38 -16.56 6.18 -10.31
C ARG A 38 -15.87 7.25 -11.15
N THR A 39 -15.62 6.95 -12.43
CA THR A 39 -15.01 7.89 -13.38
C THR A 39 -15.90 9.13 -13.53
N TYR A 40 -17.21 8.94 -13.59
CA TYR A 40 -18.15 10.05 -13.61
C TYR A 40 -18.12 10.90 -12.35
N ILE A 41 -18.11 10.27 -11.16
CA ILE A 41 -18.02 10.98 -9.87
C ILE A 41 -16.70 11.73 -9.76
N LEU A 42 -15.56 11.09 -10.06
CA LEU A 42 -14.24 11.70 -9.95
C LEU A 42 -14.03 12.86 -10.91
N ASN A 43 -14.60 12.80 -12.11
CA ASN A 43 -14.54 13.89 -13.08
C ASN A 43 -15.42 15.09 -12.71
N ASN A 44 -16.41 14.90 -11.83
CA ASN A 44 -17.32 15.96 -11.37
C ASN A 44 -17.01 16.43 -9.93
N ILE A 45 -16.04 15.83 -9.25
CA ILE A 45 -15.53 16.33 -7.98
C ILE A 45 -14.49 17.40 -8.26
N VAL A 46 -14.79 18.63 -7.84
CA VAL A 46 -13.84 19.74 -7.87
C VAL A 46 -13.44 20.08 -6.44
N TYR A 47 -12.16 19.98 -6.16
CA TYR A 47 -11.62 20.49 -4.91
C TYR A 47 -11.49 22.00 -5.01
N ASN A 48 -12.30 22.72 -4.24
CA ASN A 48 -12.22 24.17 -4.18
C ASN A 48 -11.12 24.58 -3.18
N MET A 49 -9.97 24.99 -3.71
CA MET A 49 -8.83 25.39 -2.90
C MET A 49 -9.10 26.61 -2.03
N SER A 50 -10.06 27.46 -2.39
CA SER A 50 -10.38 28.69 -1.62
C SER A 50 -11.26 28.39 -0.40
N THR A 51 -12.09 27.37 -0.44
CA THR A 51 -13.00 26.97 0.63
C THR A 51 -12.52 25.74 1.41
N ASN A 52 -11.49 25.06 0.91
CA ASN A 52 -10.98 23.78 1.41
C ASN A 52 -12.07 22.69 1.50
N LYS A 53 -13.04 22.75 0.58
CA LYS A 53 -14.17 21.83 0.49
C LYS A 53 -14.21 21.11 -0.85
N VAL A 54 -14.71 19.90 -0.82
CA VAL A 54 -15.02 19.12 -2.03
C VAL A 54 -16.39 19.58 -2.51
N GLU A 55 -16.46 20.17 -3.68
CA GLU A 55 -17.70 20.58 -4.34
C GLU A 55 -17.96 19.68 -5.55
N TYR A 56 -19.23 19.35 -5.75
CA TYR A 56 -19.67 18.57 -6.90
C TYR A 56 -20.16 19.52 -7.98
N LYS A 57 -19.47 19.63 -9.09
CA LYS A 57 -19.97 20.33 -10.27
C LYS A 57 -21.08 19.50 -10.93
N ASP A 58 -22.25 20.11 -11.11
CA ASP A 58 -23.40 19.58 -11.86
C ASP A 58 -24.13 18.36 -11.26
N PHE A 59 -23.99 18.13 -9.97
CA PHE A 59 -24.88 17.20 -9.23
C PHE A 59 -26.08 17.92 -8.62
N GLU A 60 -26.81 18.67 -9.41
CA GLU A 60 -28.17 18.99 -9.00
C GLU A 60 -29.00 17.70 -8.99
N ASN A 61 -29.24 17.16 -7.80
CA ASN A 61 -30.27 16.16 -7.48
C ASN A 61 -30.06 14.69 -7.81
N VAL A 62 -28.84 14.14 -7.79
CA VAL A 62 -28.69 12.67 -7.72
C VAL A 62 -28.19 12.25 -6.34
N ASP A 63 -29.12 12.01 -5.44
CA ASP A 63 -28.85 11.37 -4.15
C ASP A 63 -28.58 9.88 -4.39
N ILE A 64 -27.34 9.47 -4.12
CA ILE A 64 -26.91 8.06 -4.25
C ILE A 64 -27.72 7.16 -3.31
N THR A 65 -28.12 7.68 -2.16
CA THR A 65 -29.00 6.99 -1.22
C THR A 65 -30.33 6.64 -1.87
N THR A 66 -30.84 7.54 -2.72
CA THR A 66 -32.05 7.32 -3.51
C THR A 66 -31.84 6.24 -4.58
N ILE A 67 -30.70 6.24 -5.28
CA ILE A 67 -30.37 5.17 -6.27
C ILE A 67 -30.24 3.82 -5.58
N LEU A 68 -29.51 3.75 -4.46
CA LEU A 68 -29.37 2.51 -3.69
C LEU A 68 -30.72 2.02 -3.15
N ARG A 69 -31.60 2.92 -2.71
CA ARG A 69 -32.97 2.57 -2.25
C ARG A 69 -33.83 2.08 -3.40
N GLU A 70 -33.77 2.70 -4.58
CA GLU A 70 -34.52 2.26 -5.77
C GLU A 70 -34.01 0.88 -6.23
N LEU A 71 -32.68 0.66 -6.25
CA LEU A 71 -32.08 -0.65 -6.51
C LEU A 71 -32.55 -1.70 -5.50
N LYS A 72 -32.59 -1.37 -4.22
CA LYS A 72 -33.07 -2.26 -3.16
C LYS A 72 -34.56 -2.62 -3.32
N ASN A 73 -35.37 -1.67 -3.72
CA ASN A 73 -36.81 -1.88 -3.94
C ASN A 73 -37.11 -2.70 -5.19
N GLU A 74 -36.25 -2.61 -6.23
CA GLU A 74 -36.42 -3.36 -7.49
C GLU A 74 -35.81 -4.77 -7.41
N PHE A 75 -34.83 -5.00 -6.54
CA PHE A 75 -34.12 -6.28 -6.36
C PHE A 75 -34.49 -6.90 -5.02
N THR A 76 -35.74 -7.34 -4.88
CA THR A 76 -36.19 -8.18 -3.74
C THR A 76 -35.61 -9.60 -3.92
N ASP A 77 -35.55 -10.34 -2.81
CA ASP A 77 -35.07 -11.73 -2.78
C ASP A 77 -35.71 -12.64 -3.84
N GLU A 78 -37.01 -12.48 -4.10
CA GLU A 78 -37.77 -13.24 -5.11
C GLU A 78 -37.35 -12.88 -6.55
N VAL A 79 -37.09 -11.60 -6.80
CA VAL A 79 -36.71 -11.10 -8.13
C VAL A 79 -35.28 -11.52 -8.48
N VAL A 80 -34.39 -11.65 -7.48
CA VAL A 80 -33.00 -12.07 -7.70
C VAL A 80 -32.89 -13.58 -7.97
N GLN A 81 -33.79 -14.39 -7.40
CA GLN A 81 -33.76 -15.86 -7.58
C GLN A 81 -34.03 -16.29 -9.02
N ASP A 82 -34.86 -15.54 -9.78
CA ASP A 82 -35.21 -15.87 -11.18
C ASP A 82 -34.54 -14.95 -12.23
N MET A 83 -33.74 -13.98 -11.81
CA MET A 83 -33.15 -12.99 -12.70
C MET A 83 -31.80 -13.45 -13.24
N ASN A 84 -31.70 -13.64 -14.54
CA ASN A 84 -30.39 -13.81 -15.16
C ASN A 84 -29.63 -12.47 -15.17
N ILE A 85 -28.31 -12.56 -15.27
CA ILE A 85 -27.37 -11.42 -15.24
C ILE A 85 -27.75 -10.33 -16.25
N GLU A 86 -28.19 -10.73 -17.44
CA GLU A 86 -28.56 -9.80 -18.52
C GLU A 86 -29.78 -8.96 -18.13
N THR A 87 -30.77 -9.57 -17.49
CA THR A 87 -31.97 -8.87 -16.97
C THR A 87 -31.63 -7.92 -15.84
N PHE A 88 -30.72 -8.32 -14.94
CA PHE A 88 -30.21 -7.45 -13.84
C PHE A 88 -29.51 -6.21 -14.42
N LEU A 89 -28.58 -6.40 -15.33
CA LEU A 89 -27.85 -5.31 -15.98
C LEU A 89 -28.77 -4.39 -16.78
N ARG A 90 -29.77 -4.94 -17.46
CA ARG A 90 -30.78 -4.15 -18.18
C ARG A 90 -31.60 -3.26 -17.22
N LYS A 91 -32.04 -3.79 -16.08
CA LYS A 91 -32.77 -3.01 -15.06
C LYS A 91 -31.90 -1.95 -14.41
N LEU A 92 -30.66 -2.30 -14.05
CA LEU A 92 -29.68 -1.35 -13.54
C LEU A 92 -29.44 -0.20 -14.53
N ASN A 93 -29.29 -0.53 -15.83
CA ASN A 93 -29.20 0.46 -16.91
C ASN A 93 -30.44 1.34 -17.00
N GLN A 94 -31.65 0.79 -16.88
CA GLN A 94 -32.89 1.56 -16.93
C GLN A 94 -32.95 2.57 -15.78
N ILE A 95 -32.58 2.17 -14.55
CA ILE A 95 -32.55 3.05 -13.39
C ILE A 95 -31.51 4.18 -13.57
N LEU A 96 -30.35 3.86 -14.11
CA LEU A 96 -29.31 4.84 -14.42
C LEU A 96 -29.66 5.75 -15.61
N ASP A 97 -30.38 5.22 -16.64
CA ASP A 97 -30.79 5.96 -17.85
C ASP A 97 -31.97 6.91 -17.62
N LEU A 98 -32.89 6.59 -16.69
CA LEU A 98 -34.06 7.41 -16.42
C LEU A 98 -33.70 8.80 -15.85
N LYS A 99 -32.52 8.95 -15.31
CA LYS A 99 -32.13 10.19 -14.63
C LYS A 99 -31.34 11.21 -15.46
N LYS A 100 -30.71 10.85 -16.63
CA LYS A 100 -30.10 11.87 -17.54
C LYS A 100 -29.87 11.39 -18.98
N ARG A 101 -30.76 11.73 -19.89
CA ARG A 101 -30.63 11.41 -21.34
C ARG A 101 -29.45 12.11 -22.08
N ASN A 102 -28.96 13.24 -21.59
CA ASN A 102 -27.92 14.01 -22.25
C ASN A 102 -26.47 13.64 -21.83
N THR A 103 -26.29 12.90 -20.75
CA THR A 103 -24.99 12.48 -20.21
C THR A 103 -24.48 11.18 -20.86
N LYS A 104 -25.39 10.42 -21.46
CA LYS A 104 -25.13 9.07 -22.00
C LYS A 104 -24.05 9.01 -23.08
N ARG A 105 -23.98 10.00 -23.97
CA ARG A 105 -23.00 10.03 -25.06
C ARG A 105 -21.61 10.36 -24.55
N ARG A 106 -21.49 11.32 -23.65
CA ARG A 106 -20.23 11.76 -23.08
C ARG A 106 -19.61 10.70 -22.16
N VAL A 107 -20.43 10.09 -21.30
CA VAL A 107 -20.00 8.98 -20.43
C VAL A 107 -19.55 7.77 -21.25
N ARG A 108 -20.19 7.49 -22.38
CA ARG A 108 -19.81 6.38 -23.27
C ARG A 108 -18.50 6.67 -24.01
N GLU A 109 -18.29 7.88 -24.49
CA GLU A 109 -17.05 8.29 -25.14
C GLU A 109 -15.86 8.26 -24.14
N GLU A 110 -16.05 8.74 -22.91
CA GLU A 110 -15.04 8.69 -21.86
C GLU A 110 -14.78 7.26 -21.37
N PHE A 111 -15.79 6.40 -21.36
CA PHE A 111 -15.65 4.97 -21.05
C PHE A 111 -14.91 4.22 -22.15
N ASP A 112 -15.24 4.47 -23.42
CA ASP A 112 -14.57 3.85 -24.55
C ASP A 112 -13.10 4.28 -24.61
N GLU A 113 -12.79 5.54 -24.28
CA GLU A 113 -11.41 6.02 -24.12
C GLU A 113 -10.68 5.33 -22.97
N TYR A 114 -11.35 5.18 -21.83
CA TYR A 114 -10.81 4.50 -20.66
C TYR A 114 -10.61 2.99 -20.94
N TYR A 115 -11.61 2.32 -21.50
CA TYR A 115 -11.54 0.91 -21.89
C TYR A 115 -10.44 0.66 -22.91
N ASN A 116 -10.35 1.48 -23.95
CA ASN A 116 -9.28 1.42 -24.94
C ASN A 116 -7.90 1.68 -24.31
N SER A 117 -7.83 2.54 -23.31
CA SER A 117 -6.60 2.77 -22.57
C SER A 117 -6.19 1.54 -21.76
N ILE A 118 -7.13 0.84 -21.13
CA ILE A 118 -6.88 -0.44 -20.41
C ILE A 118 -6.48 -1.53 -21.42
N GLU A 119 -7.19 -1.67 -22.52
CA GLU A 119 -6.86 -2.65 -23.57
C GLU A 119 -5.46 -2.42 -24.18
N GLN A 120 -5.11 -1.18 -24.47
CA GLN A 120 -3.77 -0.81 -24.89
C GLN A 120 -2.72 -1.11 -23.82
N ARG A 121 -3.05 -0.92 -22.55
CA ARG A 121 -2.19 -1.25 -21.43
C ARG A 121 -2.01 -2.75 -21.25
N ILE A 122 -3.08 -3.53 -21.36
CA ILE A 122 -3.04 -5.00 -21.35
C ILE A 122 -2.22 -5.52 -22.54
N SER A 123 -2.40 -4.95 -23.73
CA SER A 123 -1.62 -5.34 -24.92
C SER A 123 -0.12 -5.00 -24.79
N LYS A 124 0.23 -3.95 -24.08
CA LYS A 124 1.63 -3.60 -23.74
C LYS A 124 2.22 -4.53 -22.68
N ILE A 125 1.40 -4.98 -21.71
CA ILE A 125 1.80 -5.98 -20.71
C ILE A 125 2.26 -7.28 -21.38
N SER A 126 1.56 -7.73 -22.41
CA SER A 126 1.93 -8.93 -23.20
C SER A 126 3.22 -8.77 -24.01
N ARG A 127 3.74 -7.54 -24.15
CA ARG A 127 4.98 -7.19 -24.85
C ARG A 127 6.20 -6.92 -23.97
N GLY A 128 6.14 -7.20 -22.67
CA GLY A 128 7.30 -7.14 -21.75
C GLY A 128 7.54 -5.81 -21.03
N GLU A 129 6.65 -4.80 -21.16
CA GLU A 129 6.76 -3.51 -20.43
C GLU A 129 6.01 -3.49 -19.09
N ALA A 130 5.94 -4.63 -18.42
CA ALA A 130 4.90 -4.95 -17.43
C ALA A 130 5.12 -4.43 -15.99
N GLU A 131 6.35 -4.07 -15.55
CA GLU A 131 6.54 -3.64 -14.16
C GLU A 131 5.88 -2.28 -13.86
N GLU A 132 5.98 -1.33 -14.77
CA GLU A 132 5.34 -0.02 -14.63
C GLU A 132 3.82 -0.08 -14.74
N HIS A 133 3.32 -1.09 -15.46
CA HIS A 133 1.89 -1.24 -15.74
C HIS A 133 1.09 -1.80 -14.57
N PHE A 134 1.65 -2.76 -13.82
CA PHE A 134 0.98 -3.28 -12.61
C PHE A 134 0.97 -2.28 -11.46
N ASP A 135 1.99 -1.45 -11.35
CA ASP A 135 1.96 -0.30 -10.45
C ASP A 135 0.89 0.73 -10.89
N ALA A 136 0.56 0.79 -12.18
CA ALA A 136 -0.53 1.63 -12.71
C ALA A 136 -1.92 1.05 -12.38
N ILE A 137 -2.14 -0.25 -12.56
CA ILE A 137 -3.41 -0.93 -12.21
C ILE A 137 -3.66 -0.87 -10.68
N GLU A 138 -2.62 -1.10 -9.87
CA GLU A 138 -2.72 -0.92 -8.41
C GLU A 138 -2.90 0.55 -8.00
N GLY A 139 -2.52 1.50 -8.86
CA GLY A 139 -2.61 2.93 -8.64
C GLY A 139 -3.89 3.59 -9.12
N GLU A 140 -4.84 2.85 -9.71
CA GLU A 140 -6.15 3.38 -10.11
C GLU A 140 -6.97 3.87 -8.90
N ASP A 141 -6.71 3.32 -7.69
CA ASP A 141 -7.26 3.81 -6.44
C ASP A 141 -6.43 4.93 -5.77
N SER A 142 -5.40 5.43 -6.43
CA SER A 142 -4.54 6.45 -5.85
C SER A 142 -5.19 7.83 -5.87
N LEU A 143 -5.06 8.55 -4.75
CA LEU A 143 -5.52 9.93 -4.60
C LEU A 143 -4.72 10.94 -5.45
N ILE A 144 -3.59 10.51 -6.03
CA ILE A 144 -2.75 11.35 -6.89
C ILE A 144 -2.57 10.71 -8.27
N THR A 145 -2.52 11.56 -9.29
CA THR A 145 -2.27 11.13 -10.68
C THR A 145 -0.83 10.61 -10.82
N ARG A 146 -0.56 9.83 -11.88
CA ARG A 146 0.81 9.40 -12.21
C ARG A 146 1.75 10.59 -12.41
N LYS A 147 1.29 11.63 -13.09
CA LYS A 147 2.09 12.84 -13.35
C LYS A 147 2.48 13.54 -12.05
N GLN A 148 1.53 13.73 -11.13
CA GLN A 148 1.81 14.31 -9.82
C GLN A 148 2.80 13.45 -9.04
N TYR A 149 2.57 12.12 -8.99
CA TYR A 149 3.49 11.19 -8.34
C TYR A 149 4.92 11.28 -8.86
N GLU A 150 5.11 11.24 -10.20
CA GLU A 150 6.44 11.31 -10.81
C GLU A 150 7.12 12.66 -10.54
N THR A 151 6.36 13.78 -10.58
CA THR A 151 6.89 15.11 -10.27
C THR A 151 7.35 15.21 -8.81
N GLU A 152 6.53 14.78 -7.86
CA GLU A 152 6.87 14.82 -6.44
C GLU A 152 8.03 13.86 -6.12
N LYS A 153 7.97 12.63 -6.67
CA LYS A 153 9.05 11.64 -6.53
C LYS A 153 10.38 12.20 -6.99
N PHE A 154 10.42 12.84 -8.16
CA PHE A 154 11.64 13.44 -8.69
C PHE A 154 12.24 14.47 -7.72
N GLY A 155 11.43 15.40 -7.21
CA GLY A 155 11.88 16.38 -6.22
C GLY A 155 12.44 15.73 -4.97
N LEU A 156 11.77 14.71 -4.44
CA LEU A 156 12.24 13.97 -3.27
C LEU A 156 13.52 13.16 -3.54
N GLN A 157 13.70 12.64 -4.74
CA GLN A 157 14.92 11.92 -5.13
C GLN A 157 16.12 12.86 -5.23
N VAL A 158 15.91 14.11 -5.67
CA VAL A 158 16.98 15.15 -5.61
C VAL A 158 17.37 15.42 -4.17
N GLU A 159 16.41 15.52 -3.26
CA GLU A 159 16.69 15.72 -1.82
C GLU A 159 17.41 14.51 -1.19
N LEU A 160 17.06 13.28 -1.58
CA LEU A 160 17.78 12.07 -1.14
C LEU A 160 19.24 12.04 -1.60
N LEU A 161 19.55 12.56 -2.79
CA LEU A 161 20.93 12.71 -3.23
C LEU A 161 21.72 13.69 -2.35
N LYS A 162 21.14 14.86 -2.04
CA LYS A 162 21.77 15.83 -1.12
C LYS A 162 21.98 15.22 0.26
N LEU A 163 20.99 14.48 0.77
CA LEU A 163 21.12 13.74 2.03
C LEU A 163 22.28 12.74 1.97
N GLN A 164 22.37 11.95 0.91
CA GLN A 164 23.47 10.98 0.75
C GLN A 164 24.83 11.67 0.69
N GLU A 165 24.97 12.76 -0.06
CA GLU A 165 26.21 13.54 -0.12
C GLU A 165 26.61 14.04 1.27
N TRP A 166 25.65 14.54 2.05
CA TRP A 166 25.88 14.96 3.43
C TRP A 166 26.32 13.80 4.33
N VAL A 167 25.67 12.62 4.22
CA VAL A 167 26.03 11.41 4.96
C VAL A 167 27.45 11.00 4.68
N VAL A 168 27.87 10.98 3.40
CA VAL A 168 29.23 10.63 2.99
C VAL A 168 30.25 11.66 3.51
N LYS A 169 29.97 12.96 3.31
CA LYS A 169 30.86 14.07 3.70
C LYS A 169 31.11 14.09 5.21
N ASN A 170 30.04 13.87 5.99
CA ASN A 170 30.08 13.93 7.45
C ASN A 170 30.31 12.56 8.11
N LYS A 171 30.57 11.52 7.32
CA LYS A 171 30.81 10.14 7.79
C LYS A 171 29.71 9.62 8.71
N LYS A 172 28.46 10.09 8.52
CA LYS A 172 27.31 9.62 9.30
C LYS A 172 26.93 8.20 8.92
N LYS A 173 26.33 7.48 9.86
CA LYS A 173 25.82 6.12 9.70
C LYS A 173 24.30 6.18 9.76
N VAL A 174 23.60 5.68 8.73
CA VAL A 174 22.13 5.71 8.69
C VAL A 174 21.59 4.32 8.45
N ALA A 175 20.73 3.83 9.35
CA ALA A 175 20.04 2.56 9.22
C ALA A 175 18.52 2.80 9.11
N ILE A 176 17.90 2.33 8.04
CA ILE A 176 16.46 2.47 7.81
C ILE A 176 15.83 1.08 7.72
N VAL A 177 14.97 0.77 8.67
CA VAL A 177 14.29 -0.52 8.79
C VAL A 177 12.92 -0.45 8.13
N PHE A 178 12.64 -1.42 7.25
CA PHE A 178 11.37 -1.58 6.56
C PHE A 178 10.69 -2.86 7.03
N GLU A 179 9.82 -2.73 8.00
CA GLU A 179 8.96 -3.80 8.50
C GLU A 179 7.50 -3.60 8.05
N GLY A 180 6.65 -4.56 8.27
CA GLY A 180 5.23 -4.45 7.98
C GLY A 180 4.65 -5.66 7.26
N ARG A 181 3.36 -5.56 6.96
CA ARG A 181 2.57 -6.61 6.31
C ARG A 181 3.17 -7.04 4.96
N ASP A 182 3.00 -8.31 4.62
CA ASP A 182 3.36 -8.78 3.29
C ASP A 182 2.51 -8.09 2.23
N ALA A 183 3.09 -7.86 1.06
CA ALA A 183 2.52 -7.04 -0.01
C ALA A 183 2.26 -5.56 0.35
N ALA A 184 2.67 -5.06 1.52
CA ALA A 184 2.51 -3.65 1.90
C ALA A 184 3.38 -2.67 1.09
N GLY A 185 4.39 -3.17 0.36
CA GLY A 185 5.18 -2.33 -0.54
C GLY A 185 6.57 -1.98 -0.06
N LYS A 186 7.10 -2.65 0.98
CA LYS A 186 8.45 -2.43 1.54
C LYS A 186 9.54 -2.36 0.46
N GLY A 187 9.82 -3.46 -0.23
CA GLY A 187 10.87 -3.52 -1.25
C GLY A 187 10.66 -2.53 -2.41
N SER A 188 9.40 -2.21 -2.79
CA SER A 188 9.14 -1.19 -3.80
C SER A 188 9.39 0.22 -3.30
N THR A 189 9.24 0.48 -2.01
CA THR A 189 9.58 1.76 -1.39
C THR A 189 11.10 1.90 -1.30
N ILE A 190 11.83 0.87 -0.87
CA ILE A 190 13.29 0.82 -0.88
C ILE A 190 13.82 1.13 -2.29
N LYS A 191 13.24 0.51 -3.34
CA LYS A 191 13.61 0.81 -4.73
C LYS A 191 13.44 2.29 -5.06
N ARG A 192 12.44 3.00 -4.53
CA ARG A 192 12.25 4.44 -4.79
C ARG A 192 13.21 5.32 -3.99
N PHE A 193 13.61 4.89 -2.81
CA PHE A 193 14.71 5.54 -2.09
C PHE A 193 16.04 5.44 -2.85
N THR A 194 16.33 4.27 -3.42
CA THR A 194 17.67 3.96 -3.95
C THR A 194 17.82 4.20 -5.45
N GLU A 195 16.76 4.58 -6.16
CA GLU A 195 16.68 4.63 -7.62
C GLU A 195 17.78 5.49 -8.25
N TYR A 196 18.16 6.59 -7.61
CA TYR A 196 19.19 7.52 -8.09
C TYR A 196 20.37 7.72 -7.13
N LEU A 197 20.37 7.05 -5.98
CA LEU A 197 21.48 7.15 -5.04
C LEU A 197 22.77 6.54 -5.65
N ASN A 198 23.89 7.11 -5.27
CA ASN A 198 25.20 6.52 -5.60
C ASN A 198 25.33 5.14 -4.92
N PRO A 199 25.49 4.05 -5.69
CA PRO A 199 25.50 2.70 -5.14
C PRO A 199 26.69 2.42 -4.19
N ARG A 200 27.72 3.26 -4.19
CA ARG A 200 28.85 3.14 -3.27
C ARG A 200 28.56 3.66 -1.86
N GLY A 201 27.51 4.47 -1.69
CA GLY A 201 27.14 5.09 -0.42
C GLY A 201 25.92 4.46 0.24
N PHE A 202 25.41 3.36 -0.31
CA PHE A 202 24.31 2.62 0.33
C PHE A 202 24.40 1.12 0.10
N LYS A 203 23.69 0.36 0.94
CA LYS A 203 23.41 -1.06 0.67
C LYS A 203 22.00 -1.43 1.06
N ILE A 204 21.47 -2.48 0.43
CA ILE A 204 20.18 -3.08 0.78
C ILE A 204 20.47 -4.43 1.41
N VAL A 205 19.96 -4.65 2.62
CA VAL A 205 20.10 -5.88 3.37
C VAL A 205 18.75 -6.61 3.37
N ALA A 206 18.69 -7.75 2.68
CA ALA A 206 17.54 -8.64 2.63
C ALA A 206 18.04 -10.05 2.98
N LEU A 207 17.97 -10.41 4.24
CA LEU A 207 18.50 -11.68 4.72
C LEU A 207 17.48 -12.82 4.45
N GLY A 208 18.00 -13.98 4.02
CA GLY A 208 17.22 -15.20 3.86
C GLY A 208 16.81 -15.81 5.20
N LEU A 209 16.44 -17.12 5.18
CA LEU A 209 16.16 -17.84 6.40
C LEU A 209 17.41 -17.92 7.28
N PRO A 210 17.27 -17.77 8.60
CA PRO A 210 18.40 -17.85 9.51
C PRO A 210 18.89 -19.28 9.64
N THR A 211 20.21 -19.45 9.77
CA THR A 211 20.83 -20.71 10.19
C THR A 211 20.55 -20.97 11.67
N ASP A 212 20.80 -22.20 12.16
CA ASP A 212 20.58 -22.52 13.57
C ASP A 212 21.55 -21.76 14.49
N GLU A 213 22.74 -21.40 14.03
CA GLU A 213 23.67 -20.54 14.74
C GLU A 213 23.17 -19.09 14.79
N GLU A 214 22.66 -18.55 13.68
CA GLU A 214 22.06 -17.20 13.62
C GLU A 214 20.78 -17.10 14.48
N LYS A 215 20.03 -18.18 14.65
CA LYS A 215 18.88 -18.21 15.56
C LYS A 215 19.30 -18.06 17.02
N LYS A 216 20.47 -18.58 17.40
CA LYS A 216 21.03 -18.44 18.75
C LYS A 216 21.64 -17.07 18.99
N ASN A 217 22.28 -16.51 17.95
CA ASN A 217 22.96 -15.21 18.02
C ASN A 217 22.22 -14.19 17.16
N TRP A 218 20.99 -13.85 17.56
CA TRP A 218 20.05 -13.12 16.71
C TRP A 218 20.53 -11.74 16.31
N PHE A 219 21.04 -10.94 17.24
CA PHE A 219 21.54 -9.58 16.96
C PHE A 219 22.82 -9.60 16.12
N ALA A 220 23.75 -10.48 16.40
CA ALA A 220 24.99 -10.62 15.64
C ALA A 220 24.76 -10.93 14.15
N ARG A 221 23.60 -11.54 13.80
CA ARG A 221 23.17 -11.72 12.42
C ARG A 221 23.05 -10.39 11.67
N TYR A 222 22.64 -9.33 12.34
CA TYR A 222 22.38 -8.00 11.75
C TYR A 222 23.55 -7.04 11.97
N GLU A 223 24.31 -7.15 13.04
CA GLU A 223 25.45 -6.29 13.38
C GLU A 223 26.48 -6.19 12.27
N LYS A 224 26.81 -7.32 11.64
CA LYS A 224 27.74 -7.39 10.49
C LYS A 224 27.27 -6.61 9.27
N HIS A 225 26.03 -6.17 9.25
CA HIS A 225 25.43 -5.42 8.15
C HIS A 225 25.13 -3.96 8.51
N MET A 226 25.44 -3.52 9.73
CA MET A 226 25.24 -2.13 10.13
C MET A 226 26.05 -1.17 9.26
N PRO A 227 25.56 0.09 9.12
CA PRO A 227 26.19 1.07 8.24
C PRO A 227 27.62 1.40 8.68
N GLN A 228 28.51 1.49 7.72
CA GLN A 228 29.84 2.04 7.92
C GLN A 228 29.80 3.58 7.85
N PRO A 229 30.83 4.30 8.34
CA PRO A 229 30.90 5.76 8.23
C PRO A 229 30.71 6.23 6.77
N GLY A 230 29.68 7.06 6.53
CA GLY A 230 29.31 7.54 5.20
C GLY A 230 28.32 6.62 4.45
N GLU A 231 27.70 5.67 5.12
CA GLU A 231 26.82 4.70 4.48
C GLU A 231 25.36 4.79 4.95
N ILE A 232 24.43 4.56 4.04
CA ILE A 232 22.99 4.37 4.31
C ILE A 232 22.64 2.90 4.08
N VAL A 233 22.08 2.23 5.09
CA VAL A 233 21.66 0.84 4.98
C VAL A 233 20.13 0.73 5.05
N PHE A 234 19.56 0.08 4.05
CA PHE A 234 18.14 -0.21 3.95
C PHE A 234 17.89 -1.68 4.30
N PHE A 235 17.21 -1.95 5.41
CA PHE A 235 16.86 -3.32 5.80
C PHE A 235 15.47 -3.69 5.28
N ASP A 236 15.38 -4.57 4.26
CA ASP A 236 14.11 -5.19 3.84
C ASP A 236 13.80 -6.35 4.76
N ARG A 237 13.02 -6.09 5.80
CA ARG A 237 12.89 -6.83 7.05
C ARG A 237 14.15 -6.72 7.93
N SER A 238 13.97 -6.93 9.21
CA SER A 238 15.01 -6.69 10.19
C SER A 238 15.01 -7.73 11.32
N TRP A 239 15.74 -7.43 12.38
CA TRP A 239 15.72 -8.15 13.65
C TRP A 239 14.30 -8.28 14.23
N TYR A 240 13.39 -7.39 13.90
CA TYR A 240 11.99 -7.43 14.32
C TYR A 240 11.17 -8.57 13.69
N ASN A 241 11.71 -9.33 12.75
CA ASN A 241 11.12 -10.62 12.38
C ASN A 241 10.89 -11.52 13.61
N ARG A 242 11.81 -11.48 14.59
CA ARG A 242 11.71 -12.22 15.85
C ARG A 242 10.57 -11.74 16.74
N ALA A 243 10.15 -10.47 16.61
CA ALA A 243 9.03 -9.91 17.35
C ALA A 243 7.66 -10.24 16.77
N VAL A 244 7.54 -10.48 15.45
CA VAL A 244 6.24 -10.55 14.78
C VAL A 244 6.08 -11.81 13.94
N VAL A 245 6.88 -11.97 12.89
CA VAL A 245 6.67 -13.05 11.92
C VAL A 245 7.06 -14.39 12.50
N GLU A 246 8.19 -14.48 13.15
CA GLU A 246 8.69 -15.75 13.68
C GLU A 246 7.77 -16.37 14.74
N PRO A 247 7.32 -15.66 15.79
CA PRO A 247 6.40 -16.23 16.76
C PRO A 247 5.01 -16.51 16.15
N ALA A 248 4.52 -15.65 15.25
CA ALA A 248 3.24 -15.87 14.58
C ALA A 248 3.22 -17.15 13.71
N MET A 249 4.36 -17.46 13.10
CA MET A 249 4.52 -18.63 12.21
C MET A 249 5.08 -19.86 12.91
N GLY A 250 5.50 -19.75 14.17
CA GLY A 250 6.13 -20.83 14.93
C GLY A 250 7.57 -21.10 14.51
N TYR A 251 8.31 -20.08 14.04
CA TYR A 251 9.70 -20.20 13.60
C TYR A 251 10.72 -19.95 14.71
N CYS A 252 10.28 -19.44 15.88
CA CYS A 252 11.08 -19.32 17.08
C CYS A 252 10.35 -19.90 18.29
N THR A 253 11.10 -20.22 19.35
CA THR A 253 10.54 -20.61 20.63
C THR A 253 10.05 -19.39 21.42
N GLU A 254 9.22 -19.62 22.43
CA GLU A 254 8.77 -18.55 23.32
C GLU A 254 9.95 -17.93 24.09
N GLU A 255 10.93 -18.72 24.49
CA GLU A 255 12.16 -18.24 25.12
C GLU A 255 12.93 -17.27 24.20
N GLN A 256 13.13 -17.66 22.93
CA GLN A 256 13.80 -16.80 21.94
C GLN A 256 13.04 -15.49 21.67
N TYR A 257 11.71 -15.55 21.68
CA TYR A 257 10.89 -14.35 21.55
C TYR A 257 11.04 -13.43 22.76
N ASN A 258 10.95 -13.99 23.97
CA ASN A 258 11.05 -13.20 25.20
C ASN A 258 12.45 -12.59 25.36
N ASP A 259 13.50 -13.35 25.15
CA ASP A 259 14.89 -12.86 25.16
C ASP A 259 15.07 -11.69 24.16
N PHE A 260 14.55 -11.80 22.97
CA PHE A 260 14.59 -10.71 21.99
C PHE A 260 13.84 -9.47 22.49
N MET A 261 12.62 -9.65 23.02
CA MET A 261 11.78 -8.53 23.47
C MET A 261 12.32 -7.82 24.71
N GLU A 262 13.13 -8.50 25.53
CA GLU A 262 13.82 -7.94 26.68
C GLU A 262 15.07 -7.14 26.30
N ASN A 263 15.80 -7.58 25.27
CA ASN A 263 17.14 -7.03 24.97
C ASN A 263 17.17 -6.08 23.77
N VAL A 264 16.09 -6.02 22.93
CA VAL A 264 16.15 -5.26 21.66
C VAL A 264 16.31 -3.76 21.86
N LEU A 265 15.73 -3.18 22.90
CA LEU A 265 15.84 -1.73 23.15
C LEU A 265 17.25 -1.34 23.59
N ASP A 266 17.85 -2.11 24.49
CA ASP A 266 19.21 -1.87 24.96
C ASP A 266 20.21 -2.01 23.80
N TRP A 267 19.99 -2.99 22.93
CA TRP A 267 20.80 -3.18 21.74
C TRP A 267 20.63 -2.03 20.72
N GLU A 268 19.40 -1.55 20.47
CA GLU A 268 19.17 -0.37 19.62
C GLU A 268 19.77 0.90 20.22
N GLU A 269 19.71 1.05 21.54
CA GLU A 269 20.31 2.18 22.25
C GLU A 269 21.83 2.18 22.12
N HIS A 270 22.47 1.02 22.23
CA HIS A 270 23.90 0.86 21.91
C HIS A 270 24.24 1.28 20.47
N LEU A 271 23.45 0.85 19.48
CA LEU A 271 23.65 1.25 18.09
C LEU A 271 23.57 2.77 17.89
N MET A 272 22.62 3.43 18.57
CA MET A 272 22.42 4.88 18.42
C MET A 272 23.45 5.70 19.20
N ASN A 273 23.77 5.32 20.43
CA ASN A 273 24.60 6.12 21.32
C ASN A 273 26.08 5.82 21.16
N ASP A 274 26.47 4.55 21.09
CA ASP A 274 27.88 4.16 21.07
C ASP A 274 28.41 4.08 19.62
N GLU A 275 27.55 3.64 18.67
CA GLU A 275 27.92 3.51 17.27
C GLU A 275 27.54 4.72 16.40
N ASP A 276 26.91 5.76 16.96
CA ASP A 276 26.43 6.99 16.27
C ASP A 276 25.57 6.67 15.01
N ILE A 277 24.66 5.67 15.13
CA ILE A 277 23.78 5.29 14.05
C ILE A 277 22.46 6.06 14.16
N ILE A 278 22.09 6.76 13.09
CA ILE A 278 20.73 7.32 12.91
C ILE A 278 19.81 6.18 12.52
N LEU A 279 18.95 5.74 13.45
CA LEU A 279 18.02 4.63 13.24
C LEU A 279 16.62 5.13 12.98
N ILE A 280 16.01 4.68 11.86
CA ILE A 280 14.62 4.97 11.51
C ILE A 280 13.89 3.66 11.28
N LYS A 281 12.76 3.45 11.99
CA LYS A 281 11.98 2.21 11.93
C LYS A 281 10.61 2.44 11.29
N PHE A 282 10.38 1.84 10.13
CA PHE A 282 9.09 1.87 9.45
C PHE A 282 8.31 0.57 9.64
N TRP A 283 6.99 0.74 9.85
CA TRP A 283 6.01 -0.33 9.71
C TRP A 283 5.02 -0.02 8.59
N PHE A 284 5.09 -0.72 7.48
CA PHE A 284 4.16 -0.59 6.36
C PHE A 284 2.87 -1.35 6.65
N SER A 285 1.78 -0.60 6.80
CA SER A 285 0.46 -1.11 7.12
C SER A 285 -0.47 -1.04 5.91
N ILE A 286 -1.23 -2.11 5.70
CA ILE A 286 -2.32 -2.20 4.72
C ILE A 286 -3.50 -2.90 5.34
N THR A 287 -4.69 -2.79 4.74
CA THR A 287 -5.86 -3.57 5.15
C THR A 287 -5.76 -5.02 4.65
N LYS A 288 -6.53 -5.92 5.27
CA LYS A 288 -6.57 -7.35 4.90
C LYS A 288 -7.03 -7.54 3.46
N GLU A 289 -8.05 -6.79 3.07
CA GLU A 289 -8.61 -6.79 1.71
C GLU A 289 -7.57 -6.34 0.68
N LYS A 290 -6.85 -5.27 1.00
CA LYS A 290 -5.80 -4.76 0.10
C LYS A 290 -4.62 -5.73 -0.01
N GLN A 291 -4.28 -6.45 1.08
CA GLN A 291 -3.26 -7.51 1.03
C GLN A 291 -3.71 -8.65 0.12
N ALA A 292 -4.95 -9.15 0.30
CA ALA A 292 -5.50 -10.23 -0.52
C ALA A 292 -5.50 -9.84 -2.02
N LEU A 293 -6.02 -8.65 -2.34
CA LEU A 293 -5.99 -8.11 -3.72
C LEU A 293 -4.57 -8.11 -4.31
N ARG A 294 -3.60 -7.63 -3.54
CA ARG A 294 -2.21 -7.58 -4.01
C ARG A 294 -1.57 -8.95 -4.18
N PHE A 295 -1.97 -9.95 -3.40
CA PHE A 295 -1.53 -11.32 -3.60
C PHE A 295 -2.13 -11.92 -4.88
N ASP A 296 -3.40 -11.66 -5.16
CA ASP A 296 -4.05 -12.14 -6.39
C ASP A 296 -3.43 -11.49 -7.63
N LEU A 297 -3.13 -10.20 -7.58
CA LEU A 297 -2.38 -9.50 -8.63
C LEU A 297 -0.96 -10.06 -8.83
N ARG A 298 -0.31 -10.56 -7.78
CA ARG A 298 0.99 -11.25 -7.92
C ARG A 298 0.85 -12.59 -8.62
N LYS A 299 -0.15 -13.40 -8.24
CA LYS A 299 -0.41 -14.71 -8.85
C LYS A 299 -0.70 -14.60 -10.34
N SER A 300 -1.49 -13.61 -10.73
CA SER A 300 -1.89 -13.40 -12.12
C SER A 300 -0.82 -12.74 -12.99
N SER A 301 0.22 -12.13 -12.38
CA SER A 301 1.26 -11.42 -13.11
C SER A 301 2.37 -12.32 -13.59
N PRO A 302 2.65 -12.42 -14.92
CA PRO A 302 3.75 -13.20 -15.45
C PRO A 302 5.14 -12.73 -14.98
N LEU A 303 5.26 -11.48 -14.48
CA LEU A 303 6.52 -10.93 -13.97
C LEU A 303 6.63 -10.94 -12.44
N LYS A 304 5.53 -11.17 -11.73
CA LYS A 304 5.49 -11.10 -10.25
C LYS A 304 5.11 -12.42 -9.59
N TYR A 305 4.72 -13.46 -10.36
CA TYR A 305 4.30 -14.76 -9.81
C TYR A 305 5.36 -15.37 -8.88
N TRP A 306 6.63 -15.19 -9.21
CA TRP A 306 7.77 -15.66 -8.40
C TRP A 306 7.86 -15.01 -7.01
N LYS A 307 7.19 -13.86 -6.80
CA LYS A 307 7.07 -13.17 -5.50
C LYS A 307 5.98 -13.77 -4.62
N PHE A 308 5.15 -14.65 -5.18
CA PHE A 308 4.13 -15.34 -4.43
C PHE A 308 4.67 -16.68 -3.94
N SER A 309 4.74 -16.84 -2.62
CA SER A 309 5.23 -18.05 -1.98
C SER A 309 4.11 -18.81 -1.28
N PRO A 310 4.28 -20.11 -0.98
CA PRO A 310 3.34 -20.85 -0.12
C PRO A 310 3.15 -20.21 1.27
N ASN A 311 4.13 -19.45 1.74
CA ASN A 311 4.03 -18.71 3.00
C ASN A 311 3.05 -17.52 2.91
N ASP A 312 2.92 -16.88 1.74
CA ASP A 312 1.98 -15.78 1.55
C ASP A 312 0.52 -16.19 1.78
N ALA A 313 0.16 -17.42 1.37
CA ALA A 313 -1.15 -17.99 1.66
C ALA A 313 -1.37 -18.17 3.18
N LYS A 314 -0.39 -18.72 3.89
CA LYS A 314 -0.46 -18.89 5.35
C LYS A 314 -0.55 -17.58 6.13
N VAL A 315 0.04 -16.51 5.61
CA VAL A 315 0.03 -15.18 6.24
C VAL A 315 -1.37 -14.58 6.28
N ILE A 316 -2.22 -14.84 5.27
CA ILE A 316 -3.63 -14.40 5.27
C ILE A 316 -4.39 -15.01 6.45
N ASP A 317 -4.22 -16.32 6.67
CA ASP A 317 -4.86 -17.05 7.76
C ASP A 317 -4.33 -16.60 9.15
N LYS A 318 -3.11 -16.10 9.18
CA LYS A 318 -2.43 -15.63 10.39
C LYS A 318 -2.60 -14.12 10.65
N TRP A 319 -3.52 -13.45 9.94
CA TRP A 319 -3.71 -12.01 10.02
C TRP A 319 -3.83 -11.48 11.44
N ASP A 320 -4.69 -12.11 12.26
CA ASP A 320 -5.00 -11.63 13.61
C ASP A 320 -3.85 -11.88 14.59
N ILE A 321 -3.21 -13.06 14.48
CA ILE A 321 -2.05 -13.37 15.34
C ILE A 321 -0.84 -12.48 15.02
N ILE A 322 -0.59 -12.19 13.75
CA ILE A 322 0.42 -11.20 13.34
C ILE A 322 0.04 -9.81 13.89
N GLY A 323 -1.26 -9.45 13.85
CA GLY A 323 -1.77 -8.23 14.47
C GLY A 323 -1.49 -8.13 15.95
N LYS A 324 -1.71 -9.24 16.70
CA LYS A 324 -1.41 -9.33 18.13
C LYS A 324 0.08 -9.09 18.41
N TYR A 325 0.97 -9.81 17.75
CA TYR A 325 2.42 -9.66 17.94
C TYR A 325 2.93 -8.27 17.52
N LYS A 326 2.40 -7.72 16.43
CA LYS A 326 2.68 -6.33 16.03
C LYS A 326 2.32 -5.32 17.13
N ASN A 327 1.14 -5.46 17.74
CA ASN A 327 0.71 -4.55 18.80
C ASN A 327 1.59 -4.71 20.04
N GLN A 328 1.98 -5.92 20.41
CA GLN A 328 2.92 -6.19 21.49
C GLN A 328 4.30 -5.60 21.21
N MET A 329 4.79 -5.73 19.96
CA MET A 329 6.04 -5.11 19.53
C MET A 329 5.98 -3.60 19.74
N PHE A 330 4.96 -2.91 19.23
CA PHE A 330 4.84 -1.46 19.39
C PHE A 330 4.79 -1.04 20.85
N SER A 331 3.96 -1.72 21.67
CA SER A 331 3.80 -1.36 23.08
C SER A 331 5.07 -1.54 23.91
N LYS A 332 5.97 -2.43 23.49
CA LYS A 332 7.21 -2.73 24.23
C LYS A 332 8.45 -2.07 23.66
N THR A 333 8.44 -1.71 22.37
CA THR A 333 9.66 -1.26 21.67
C THR A 333 9.54 0.12 21.01
N ALA A 334 8.40 0.82 21.17
CA ALA A 334 8.29 2.22 20.80
C ALA A 334 8.77 3.10 21.96
N ASN A 335 9.60 4.09 21.67
CA ASN A 335 10.02 5.13 22.60
C ASN A 335 10.42 6.40 21.82
N SER A 336 10.68 7.49 22.54
CA SER A 336 10.98 8.79 21.92
C SER A 336 12.30 8.81 21.13
N ASN A 337 13.27 7.99 21.52
CA ASN A 337 14.60 7.93 20.87
C ASN A 337 14.56 7.06 19.61
N SER A 338 13.71 6.03 19.60
CA SER A 338 13.57 5.06 18.51
C SER A 338 12.08 4.76 18.23
N PRO A 339 11.32 5.75 17.73
CA PRO A 339 9.89 5.61 17.50
C PRO A 339 9.59 4.66 16.33
N TRP A 340 8.40 4.05 16.36
CA TRP A 340 7.86 3.35 15.21
C TRP A 340 7.08 4.31 14.32
N VAL A 341 7.40 4.29 13.04
CA VAL A 341 6.75 5.10 12.01
C VAL A 341 5.82 4.21 11.19
N ILE A 342 4.53 4.29 11.49
CA ILE A 342 3.51 3.54 10.76
C ILE A 342 3.19 4.27 9.46
N VAL A 343 3.40 3.61 8.33
CA VAL A 343 3.06 4.11 7.00
C VAL A 343 1.77 3.46 6.53
N ASN A 344 0.70 4.23 6.34
CA ASN A 344 -0.49 3.76 5.66
C ASN A 344 -0.18 3.57 4.17
N SER A 345 -0.05 2.33 3.76
CA SER A 345 0.40 1.93 2.42
C SER A 345 -0.74 1.34 1.56
N ASN A 346 -2.00 1.62 1.92
CA ASN A 346 -3.15 1.27 1.09
C ASN A 346 -3.06 1.93 -0.29
N ASP A 347 -2.63 3.20 -0.33
CA ASP A 347 -2.13 3.85 -1.53
C ASP A 347 -0.60 3.78 -1.55
N LYS A 348 -0.05 2.98 -2.46
CA LYS A 348 1.40 2.78 -2.58
C LYS A 348 2.15 4.04 -2.99
N LYS A 349 1.57 4.88 -3.85
CA LYS A 349 2.22 6.10 -4.33
C LYS A 349 2.38 7.07 -3.16
N ILE A 350 1.29 7.32 -2.45
CA ILE A 350 1.27 8.22 -1.30
C ILE A 350 2.13 7.69 -0.16
N GLY A 351 2.02 6.39 0.17
CA GLY A 351 2.85 5.78 1.20
C GLY A 351 4.35 5.89 0.90
N ARG A 352 4.77 5.67 -0.35
CA ARG A 352 6.18 5.81 -0.78
C ARG A 352 6.71 7.23 -0.62
N LEU A 353 5.95 8.23 -1.12
CA LEU A 353 6.34 9.64 -1.02
C LEU A 353 6.47 10.07 0.44
N ASN A 354 5.50 9.69 1.27
CA ASN A 354 5.50 10.09 2.67
C ASN A 354 6.56 9.38 3.52
N ALA A 355 6.92 8.15 3.20
CA ALA A 355 8.06 7.49 3.82
C ALA A 355 9.39 8.23 3.52
N ILE A 356 9.57 8.70 2.27
CA ILE A 356 10.74 9.51 1.90
C ILE A 356 10.70 10.85 2.63
N ARG A 357 9.58 11.56 2.62
CA ARG A 357 9.40 12.84 3.34
C ARG A 357 9.74 12.72 4.81
N TYR A 358 9.30 11.62 5.44
CA TYR A 358 9.61 11.39 6.86
C TYR A 358 11.12 11.28 7.09
N VAL A 359 11.85 10.49 6.29
CA VAL A 359 13.33 10.39 6.43
C VAL A 359 13.98 11.76 6.26
N LEU A 360 13.57 12.51 5.24
CA LEU A 360 14.08 13.86 4.99
C LEU A 360 13.76 14.83 6.13
N SER A 361 12.62 14.64 6.84
CA SER A 361 12.28 15.47 8.00
C SER A 361 13.15 15.22 9.22
N GLN A 362 13.64 13.98 9.39
CA GLN A 362 14.39 13.57 10.58
C GLN A 362 15.87 13.95 10.55
N ILE A 363 16.43 14.20 9.37
CA ILE A 363 17.86 14.45 9.19
C ILE A 363 18.08 15.85 8.65
N GLY A 364 18.94 16.62 9.32
CA GLY A 364 19.42 17.90 8.82
C GLY A 364 20.60 17.68 7.88
N TYR A 365 20.55 18.28 6.68
CA TYR A 365 21.63 18.20 5.70
C TYR A 365 21.78 19.51 4.93
N ASP A 366 22.97 19.72 4.34
CA ASP A 366 23.31 20.95 3.62
C ASP A 366 22.39 21.17 2.40
N GLY A 367 21.82 22.35 2.24
CA GLY A 367 20.96 22.70 1.10
C GLY A 367 19.60 22.00 1.06
N LYS A 368 19.12 21.55 2.19
CA LYS A 368 17.79 20.93 2.35
C LYS A 368 16.69 21.88 1.93
N ASN A 369 15.74 21.39 1.13
CA ASN A 369 14.47 22.05 0.95
C ASN A 369 13.54 21.67 2.12
N GLU A 370 13.18 22.62 2.96
CA GLU A 370 12.36 22.40 4.16
C GLU A 370 10.99 21.78 3.84
N GLU A 371 10.41 22.12 2.69
CA GLU A 371 9.12 21.55 2.26
C GLU A 371 9.21 20.06 1.91
N ALA A 372 10.40 19.56 1.56
CA ALA A 372 10.59 18.14 1.23
C ALA A 372 10.34 17.20 2.41
N GLY A 373 10.44 17.71 3.65
CA GLY A 373 10.14 16.97 4.87
C GLY A 373 8.66 17.01 5.30
N ASN A 374 7.79 17.71 4.59
CA ASN A 374 6.39 17.85 4.96
C ASN A 374 5.60 16.59 4.60
N TYR A 375 5.53 15.63 5.51
CA TYR A 375 4.73 14.42 5.34
C TYR A 375 3.29 14.63 5.83
N TYR A 376 2.37 13.77 5.34
CA TYR A 376 0.95 13.84 5.65
C TYR A 376 0.64 13.04 6.93
N PRO A 377 0.08 13.68 7.98
CA PRO A 377 -0.23 13.01 9.26
C PRO A 377 -1.23 11.85 9.13
N GLU A 378 -2.11 11.88 8.13
CA GLU A 378 -3.04 10.81 7.83
C GLU A 378 -2.38 9.56 7.18
N VAL A 379 -1.15 9.74 6.67
CA VAL A 379 -0.37 8.66 6.05
C VAL A 379 0.70 8.13 7.00
N ILE A 380 1.29 9.03 7.79
CA ILE A 380 2.37 8.73 8.74
C ILE A 380 1.87 8.91 10.17
N ASN A 381 1.88 7.84 10.94
CA ASN A 381 1.58 7.87 12.36
C ASN A 381 2.84 7.43 13.15
N VAL A 382 3.30 8.28 14.07
CA VAL A 382 4.51 8.04 14.87
C VAL A 382 4.11 7.59 16.25
N ILE A 383 4.52 6.37 16.63
CA ILE A 383 4.33 5.80 17.98
C ILE A 383 5.64 5.95 18.76
N LYS A 384 5.55 6.62 19.90
CA LYS A 384 6.67 6.88 20.82
C LYS A 384 6.54 6.06 22.09
#